data_cfa63be314c0ab23e0eb148b7add3e66
#
_entry.id   cfa63be314c0ab23e0eb148b7add3e66
#
_cell.length_a   1.000
_cell.length_b   1.000
_cell.length_c   1.000
_cell.angle_alpha   90.00
_cell.angle_beta   90.00
_cell.angle_gamma   90.00
#
_symmetry.space_group_name_H-M   'P 1'
#
loop_
_entity.id
_entity.type
_entity.pdbx_description
1 polymer ?
#
loop_
_entity_poly.entity_id
_entity_poly.type
_entity_poly.pdbx_seq_one_letter_code
_entity_poly.pdbx_strand_id
1 'polypeptide(L)'
;MKKINSWMICLLGVFLVGCSKVVEDKGLQDKLVQQETQVQNYHLTLKQNEVKKKDVTSSTQVIANASVWSDGTGFGTRIDKTDGKATNQIEVISEGSKGAIRYYQDKWEPTISAQSSLQNVIGFSYHSVLQLAQDLSNIATWQSDGSFEYQGSDAAVRLALASMNIQVHENTKISIKMKADVKTNLIESFSLFLNEEDEKIQKTYEVIFNGMNQQHKKELPI
;
A
#
# COMPACT_ATOMS: atom_id res chain seq x y z
N MET A 1 52.57 -21.75 -46.65
CA MET A 1 52.49 -22.00 -45.20
C MET A 1 52.70 -20.68 -44.50
N LYS A 2 51.63 -20.00 -44.07
CA LYS A 2 51.67 -18.74 -43.26
C LYS A 2 50.87 -18.99 -41.99
N LYS A 3 51.54 -18.89 -40.86
CA LYS A 3 50.92 -19.01 -39.51
C LYS A 3 50.23 -17.65 -39.21
N ILE A 4 48.95 -17.71 -38.93
CA ILE A 4 48.18 -16.59 -38.43
C ILE A 4 48.13 -16.73 -36.92
N ASN A 5 48.81 -15.84 -36.20
CA ASN A 5 48.71 -15.71 -34.77
C ASN A 5 47.46 -14.87 -34.46
N SER A 6 46.46 -15.53 -33.91
CA SER A 6 45.26 -14.85 -33.38
C SER A 6 45.52 -14.46 -31.93
N TRP A 7 45.74 -13.19 -31.65
CA TRP A 7 45.72 -12.60 -30.35
C TRP A 7 44.25 -12.34 -29.96
N MET A 8 43.71 -13.23 -29.15
CA MET A 8 42.40 -13.03 -28.52
C MET A 8 42.60 -12.21 -27.26
N ILE A 9 42.37 -10.92 -27.37
CA ILE A 9 42.31 -9.99 -26.23
C ILE A 9 41.02 -10.29 -25.46
N CYS A 10 41.11 -11.04 -24.39
CA CYS A 10 40.04 -11.14 -23.38
C CYS A 10 39.97 -9.82 -22.63
N LEU A 11 39.05 -8.94 -23.05
CA LEU A 11 38.63 -7.81 -22.23
C LEU A 11 37.75 -8.35 -21.10
N LEU A 12 38.37 -8.66 -19.96
CA LEU A 12 37.66 -8.89 -18.70
C LEU A 12 37.10 -7.54 -18.24
N GLY A 13 35.89 -7.25 -18.66
CA GLY A 13 35.08 -6.19 -18.08
C GLY A 13 34.74 -6.57 -16.64
N VAL A 14 35.52 -6.07 -15.70
CA VAL A 14 35.19 -6.10 -14.27
C VAL A 14 33.99 -5.18 -14.07
N PHE A 15 32.79 -5.74 -14.17
CA PHE A 15 31.59 -5.09 -13.63
C PHE A 15 31.76 -5.04 -12.11
N LEU A 16 32.32 -3.95 -11.61
CA LEU A 16 32.14 -3.55 -10.23
C LEU A 16 30.65 -3.20 -10.02
N VAL A 17 29.81 -4.22 -9.84
CA VAL A 17 28.52 -4.05 -9.20
C VAL A 17 28.84 -3.67 -7.77
N GLY A 18 28.90 -2.38 -7.52
CA GLY A 18 28.96 -1.83 -6.18
C GLY A 18 27.66 -2.24 -5.46
N CYS A 19 27.67 -3.39 -4.80
CA CYS A 19 26.71 -3.67 -3.73
C CYS A 19 26.97 -2.61 -2.64
N SER A 20 26.29 -1.47 -2.74
CA SER A 20 26.12 -0.61 -1.58
C SER A 20 25.46 -1.46 -0.52
N LYS A 21 26.19 -1.78 0.54
CA LYS A 21 25.58 -2.47 1.70
C LYS A 21 24.49 -1.55 2.22
N VAL A 22 23.25 -1.99 2.05
CA VAL A 22 22.10 -1.33 2.68
C VAL A 22 22.30 -1.50 4.19
N VAL A 23 22.31 -0.39 4.92
CA VAL A 23 22.55 -0.35 6.36
C VAL A 23 21.26 0.05 7.05
N GLU A 24 21.00 -0.52 8.22
CA GLU A 24 19.86 -0.13 9.06
C GLU A 24 19.89 1.37 9.36
N ASP A 25 18.78 2.06 9.18
CA ASP A 25 18.57 3.44 9.60
C ASP A 25 17.58 3.51 10.77
N LYS A 26 18.09 3.40 11.98
CA LYS A 26 17.29 3.46 13.21
C LYS A 26 16.63 4.82 13.45
N GLY A 27 17.13 5.88 12.82
CA GLY A 27 16.57 7.22 12.94
C GLY A 27 15.47 7.54 11.92
N LEU A 28 15.30 6.73 10.88
CA LEU A 28 14.31 7.02 9.84
C LEU A 28 12.88 6.93 10.38
N GLN A 29 12.58 5.98 11.25
CA GLN A 29 11.25 5.85 11.86
C GLN A 29 10.82 7.14 12.58
N ASP A 30 11.71 7.73 13.38
CA ASP A 30 11.41 8.98 14.11
C ASP A 30 11.16 10.14 13.14
N LYS A 31 11.93 10.22 12.05
CA LYS A 31 11.75 11.25 11.01
C LYS A 31 10.42 11.10 10.29
N LEU A 32 10.01 9.87 9.95
CA LEU A 32 8.72 9.58 9.34
C LEU A 32 7.56 10.03 10.24
N VAL A 33 7.64 9.73 11.54
CA VAL A 33 6.63 10.15 12.53
C VAL A 33 6.56 11.68 12.66
N GLN A 34 7.71 12.35 12.67
CA GLN A 34 7.75 13.81 12.72
C GLN A 34 7.12 14.44 11.46
N GLN A 35 7.40 13.87 10.29
CA GLN A 35 6.83 14.37 9.04
C GLN A 35 5.35 14.11 8.89
N GLU A 36 4.81 13.06 9.50
CA GLU A 36 3.37 12.77 9.46
C GLU A 36 2.53 13.98 9.89
N THR A 37 2.95 14.68 10.93
CA THR A 37 2.21 15.86 11.46
C THR A 37 2.11 17.00 10.45
N GLN A 38 2.95 17.00 9.41
CA GLN A 38 2.95 18.00 8.32
C GLN A 38 2.15 17.55 7.10
N VAL A 39 1.70 16.29 7.05
CA VAL A 39 0.88 15.76 5.96
C VAL A 39 -0.55 16.24 6.15
N GLN A 40 -0.95 17.28 5.42
CA GLN A 40 -2.31 17.82 5.44
C GLN A 40 -3.25 17.08 4.49
N ASN A 41 -2.73 16.57 3.39
CA ASN A 41 -3.49 15.79 2.41
C ASN A 41 -2.56 14.93 1.54
N TYR A 42 -3.13 13.89 0.94
CA TYR A 42 -2.43 12.99 0.02
C TYR A 42 -3.41 12.35 -0.97
N HIS A 43 -2.87 11.83 -2.06
CA HIS A 43 -3.58 10.91 -2.94
C HIS A 43 -3.15 9.47 -2.63
N LEU A 44 -4.13 8.58 -2.59
CA LEU A 44 -3.92 7.14 -2.36
C LEU A 44 -4.46 6.33 -3.54
N THR A 45 -3.68 5.37 -4.00
CA THR A 45 -4.13 4.30 -4.88
C THR A 45 -4.01 2.98 -4.13
N LEU A 46 -5.11 2.23 -4.03
CA LEU A 46 -5.15 0.88 -3.48
C LEU A 46 -5.47 -0.12 -4.59
N LYS A 47 -4.71 -1.20 -4.64
CA LYS A 47 -5.04 -2.41 -5.38
C LYS A 47 -4.96 -3.60 -4.45
N GLN A 48 -6.08 -4.31 -4.29
CA GLN A 48 -6.16 -5.54 -3.54
C GLN A 48 -6.56 -6.67 -4.49
N ASN A 49 -5.89 -7.81 -4.37
CA ASN A 49 -6.27 -9.02 -5.10
C ASN A 49 -6.38 -10.18 -4.10
N GLU A 50 -7.37 -11.03 -4.27
CA GLU A 50 -7.49 -12.30 -3.59
C GLU A 50 -7.72 -13.38 -4.63
N VAL A 51 -6.94 -14.44 -4.57
CA VAL A 51 -7.06 -15.63 -5.45
C VAL A 51 -7.28 -16.84 -4.57
N LYS A 52 -8.36 -17.57 -4.82
CA LYS A 52 -8.68 -18.86 -4.19
C LYS A 52 -8.47 -19.97 -5.22
N LYS A 53 -7.65 -20.96 -4.88
CA LYS A 53 -7.28 -22.09 -5.77
C LYS A 53 -7.82 -23.42 -5.22
N LYS A 54 -9.03 -23.43 -4.63
CA LYS A 54 -9.63 -24.66 -4.10
C LYS A 54 -10.14 -25.51 -5.27
N ASP A 55 -11.38 -25.84 -5.37
CA ASP A 55 -11.95 -26.70 -6.44
C ASP A 55 -12.14 -25.96 -7.76
N VAL A 56 -12.46 -24.68 -7.66
CA VAL A 56 -12.57 -23.75 -8.79
C VAL A 56 -11.73 -22.51 -8.48
N THR A 57 -10.88 -22.10 -9.42
CA THR A 57 -10.13 -20.87 -9.25
C THR A 57 -11.06 -19.67 -9.36
N SER A 58 -11.12 -18.88 -8.31
CA SER A 58 -11.87 -17.61 -8.29
C SER A 58 -10.94 -16.47 -7.89
N SER A 59 -11.21 -15.30 -8.41
CA SER A 59 -10.43 -14.10 -8.08
C SER A 59 -11.35 -12.94 -7.72
N THR A 60 -10.96 -12.19 -6.68
CA THR A 60 -11.55 -10.89 -6.40
C THR A 60 -10.48 -9.81 -6.47
N GLN A 61 -10.86 -8.64 -6.95
CA GLN A 61 -9.99 -7.48 -7.04
C GLN A 61 -10.74 -6.25 -6.54
N VAL A 62 -10.05 -5.44 -5.74
CA VAL A 62 -10.48 -4.09 -5.37
C VAL A 62 -9.49 -3.10 -5.95
N ILE A 63 -10.00 -2.06 -6.58
CA ILE A 63 -9.21 -0.91 -7.05
C ILE A 63 -9.85 0.33 -6.45
N ALA A 64 -9.09 1.10 -5.69
CA ALA A 64 -9.55 2.36 -5.15
C ALA A 64 -8.54 3.49 -5.41
N ASN A 65 -9.07 4.70 -5.61
CA ASN A 65 -8.30 5.92 -5.72
C ASN A 65 -9.00 6.98 -4.86
N ALA A 66 -8.24 7.70 -4.03
CA ALA A 66 -8.80 8.71 -3.17
C ALA A 66 -7.82 9.86 -2.92
N SER A 67 -8.36 11.06 -2.74
CA SER A 67 -7.64 12.19 -2.13
C SER A 67 -8.22 12.42 -0.75
N VAL A 68 -7.37 12.41 0.26
CA VAL A 68 -7.74 12.40 1.69
C VAL A 68 -7.03 13.55 2.39
N TRP A 69 -7.74 14.24 3.29
CA TRP A 69 -7.22 15.29 4.15
C TRP A 69 -7.08 14.78 5.59
N SER A 70 -6.19 15.40 6.34
CA SER A 70 -5.92 15.04 7.75
C SER A 70 -7.14 15.18 8.67
N ASP A 71 -8.13 15.99 8.29
CA ASP A 71 -9.41 16.15 8.99
C ASP A 71 -10.41 15.01 8.67
N GLY A 72 -10.02 14.02 7.89
CA GLY A 72 -10.87 12.89 7.47
C GLY A 72 -11.85 13.23 6.35
N THR A 73 -11.76 14.44 5.78
CA THR A 73 -12.49 14.80 4.56
C THR A 73 -11.81 14.24 3.32
N GLY A 74 -12.50 14.25 2.18
CA GLY A 74 -11.90 13.77 0.95
C GLY A 74 -12.91 13.29 -0.08
N PHE A 75 -12.36 12.72 -1.14
CA PHE A 75 -13.17 12.04 -2.15
C PHE A 75 -12.43 10.80 -2.65
N GLY A 76 -13.19 9.81 -3.07
CA GLY A 76 -12.61 8.57 -3.57
C GLY A 76 -13.57 7.77 -4.42
N THR A 77 -12.99 6.86 -5.17
CA THR A 77 -13.68 5.86 -6.00
C THR A 77 -13.17 4.48 -5.64
N ARG A 78 -14.08 3.49 -5.64
CA ARG A 78 -13.73 2.09 -5.46
C ARG A 78 -14.50 1.24 -6.46
N ILE A 79 -13.82 0.29 -7.06
CA ILE A 79 -14.37 -0.71 -7.96
C ILE A 79 -14.01 -2.09 -7.43
N ASP A 80 -15.02 -2.89 -7.13
CA ASP A 80 -14.85 -4.29 -6.78
C ASP A 80 -15.11 -5.15 -8.03
N LYS A 81 -14.28 -6.17 -8.24
CA LYS A 81 -14.41 -7.10 -9.37
C LYS A 81 -14.37 -8.53 -8.86
N THR A 82 -15.13 -9.41 -9.49
CA THR A 82 -15.06 -10.86 -9.32
C THR A 82 -14.84 -11.49 -10.70
N ASP A 83 -13.80 -12.29 -10.82
CA ASP A 83 -13.37 -12.93 -12.08
C ASP A 83 -13.29 -11.95 -13.25
N GLY A 84 -12.71 -10.78 -12.97
CA GLY A 84 -12.49 -9.69 -13.92
C GLY A 84 -13.70 -8.82 -14.24
N LYS A 85 -14.90 -9.17 -13.77
CA LYS A 85 -16.13 -8.39 -13.98
C LYS A 85 -16.39 -7.46 -12.79
N ALA A 86 -16.72 -6.20 -13.06
CA ALA A 86 -17.13 -5.26 -12.02
C ALA A 86 -18.42 -5.74 -11.35
N THR A 87 -18.38 -5.87 -10.03
CA THR A 87 -19.52 -6.29 -9.20
C THR A 87 -20.04 -5.16 -8.33
N ASN A 88 -19.22 -4.13 -8.11
CA ASN A 88 -19.60 -2.93 -7.40
C ASN A 88 -18.74 -1.75 -7.87
N GLN A 89 -19.33 -0.55 -7.88
CA GLN A 89 -18.61 0.71 -8.07
C GLN A 89 -19.24 1.76 -7.17
N ILE A 90 -18.41 2.42 -6.39
CA ILE A 90 -18.84 3.47 -5.45
C ILE A 90 -17.94 4.69 -5.61
N GLU A 91 -18.54 5.88 -5.55
CA GLU A 91 -17.85 7.14 -5.45
C GLU A 91 -18.38 7.89 -4.22
N VAL A 92 -17.47 8.51 -3.48
CA VAL A 92 -17.78 9.23 -2.23
C VAL A 92 -17.08 10.58 -2.23
N ILE A 93 -17.80 11.60 -1.78
CA ILE A 93 -17.24 12.91 -1.40
C ILE A 93 -17.64 13.16 0.05
N SER A 94 -16.66 13.48 0.90
CA SER A 94 -16.85 13.75 2.32
C SER A 94 -16.33 15.16 2.66
N GLU A 95 -17.18 15.96 3.27
CA GLU A 95 -16.87 17.27 3.83
C GLU A 95 -17.22 17.33 5.32
N GLY A 96 -16.49 16.53 6.12
CA GLY A 96 -16.78 16.37 7.54
C GLY A 96 -18.06 15.58 7.80
N SER A 97 -19.07 16.21 8.41
CA SER A 97 -20.35 15.57 8.71
C SER A 97 -21.30 15.46 7.52
N LYS A 98 -20.99 16.12 6.42
CA LYS A 98 -21.78 16.10 5.19
C LYS A 98 -21.02 15.41 4.07
N GLY A 99 -21.75 14.93 3.10
CA GLY A 99 -21.15 14.39 1.89
C GLY A 99 -22.15 13.79 0.94
N ALA A 100 -21.65 13.21 -0.12
CA ALA A 100 -22.43 12.58 -1.16
C ALA A 100 -21.82 11.25 -1.56
N ILE A 101 -22.67 10.33 -1.95
CA ILE A 101 -22.32 9.00 -2.43
C ILE A 101 -23.07 8.72 -3.72
N ARG A 102 -22.46 7.97 -4.63
CA ARG A 102 -23.16 7.37 -5.77
C ARG A 102 -22.62 6.00 -6.10
N TYR A 103 -23.46 5.18 -6.70
CA TYR A 103 -23.15 3.86 -7.21
C TYR A 103 -23.25 3.84 -8.73
N TYR A 104 -22.35 3.17 -9.43
CA TYR A 104 -22.39 2.93 -10.89
C TYR A 104 -22.67 4.15 -11.78
N GLN A 105 -22.25 5.36 -11.37
CA GLN A 105 -22.55 6.62 -12.07
C GLN A 105 -24.02 7.07 -12.00
N ASP A 106 -24.80 6.53 -11.07
CA ASP A 106 -26.13 7.04 -10.74
C ASP A 106 -26.08 8.47 -10.21
N LYS A 107 -27.23 9.00 -9.85
CA LYS A 107 -27.30 10.34 -9.22
C LYS A 107 -26.58 10.34 -7.87
N TRP A 108 -25.98 11.45 -7.55
CA TRP A 108 -25.43 11.68 -6.23
C TRP A 108 -26.54 11.75 -5.19
N GLU A 109 -26.35 11.05 -4.08
CA GLU A 109 -27.23 11.04 -2.94
C GLU A 109 -26.52 11.64 -1.73
N PRO A 110 -27.13 12.57 -0.99
CA PRO A 110 -26.55 13.10 0.23
C PRO A 110 -26.45 12.01 1.29
N THR A 111 -25.39 12.03 2.09
CA THR A 111 -25.19 11.07 3.18
C THR A 111 -24.53 11.74 4.38
N ILE A 112 -24.99 11.37 5.57
CA ILE A 112 -24.38 11.76 6.85
C ILE A 112 -23.23 10.84 7.27
N SER A 113 -23.05 9.70 6.58
CA SER A 113 -21.99 8.72 6.84
C SER A 113 -20.85 8.78 5.82
N ALA A 114 -20.69 9.93 5.14
CA ALA A 114 -19.71 10.10 4.09
C ALA A 114 -18.26 9.80 4.53
N GLN A 115 -17.89 10.20 5.74
CA GLN A 115 -16.56 9.94 6.28
C GLN A 115 -16.31 8.44 6.46
N SER A 116 -17.26 7.71 7.04
CA SER A 116 -17.16 6.24 7.17
C SER A 116 -17.15 5.56 5.81
N SER A 117 -17.94 6.05 4.85
CA SER A 117 -17.97 5.54 3.48
C SER A 117 -16.63 5.78 2.77
N LEU A 118 -16.01 6.95 2.97
CA LEU A 118 -14.68 7.25 2.45
C LEU A 118 -13.63 6.32 3.05
N GLN A 119 -13.67 6.07 4.36
CA GLN A 119 -12.78 5.10 5.01
C GLN A 119 -12.91 3.70 4.41
N ASN A 120 -14.13 3.25 4.11
CA ASN A 120 -14.36 1.98 3.43
C ASN A 120 -13.82 1.96 1.98
N VAL A 121 -13.82 3.11 1.30
CA VAL A 121 -13.22 3.25 -0.03
C VAL A 121 -11.70 3.11 0.04
N ILE A 122 -11.04 3.85 0.93
CA ILE A 122 -9.58 3.91 0.99
C ILE A 122 -8.93 2.65 1.58
N GLY A 123 -9.62 1.93 2.46
CA GLY A 123 -9.11 0.73 3.13
C GLY A 123 -7.95 0.99 4.09
N PHE A 124 -6.92 1.72 3.65
CA PHE A 124 -5.73 2.07 4.45
C PHE A 124 -5.48 3.57 4.45
N SER A 125 -5.22 4.15 5.62
CA SER A 125 -4.76 5.52 5.72
C SER A 125 -3.23 5.58 5.75
N TYR A 126 -2.66 6.75 5.45
CA TYR A 126 -1.23 7.02 5.63
C TYR A 126 -0.79 6.73 7.08
N HIS A 127 -1.58 7.22 8.04
CA HIS A 127 -1.36 7.00 9.47
C HIS A 127 -1.33 5.50 9.83
N SER A 128 -2.30 4.70 9.34
CA SER A 128 -2.35 3.26 9.66
C SER A 128 -1.13 2.49 9.15
N VAL A 129 -0.59 2.86 7.98
CA VAL A 129 0.63 2.24 7.44
C VAL A 129 1.87 2.64 8.24
N LEU A 130 1.96 3.91 8.65
CA LEU A 130 3.07 4.37 9.52
C LEU A 130 2.99 3.72 10.90
N GLN A 131 1.80 3.60 11.49
CA GLN A 131 1.60 2.92 12.77
C GLN A 131 2.00 1.44 12.67
N LEU A 132 1.67 0.75 11.57
CA LEU A 132 2.14 -0.63 11.35
C LEU A 132 3.67 -0.71 11.40
N ALA A 133 4.39 0.21 10.76
CA ALA A 133 5.85 0.22 10.80
C ALA A 133 6.39 0.44 12.23
N GLN A 134 5.72 1.26 13.04
CA GLN A 134 6.05 1.46 14.46
C GLN A 134 5.83 0.19 15.28
N ASP A 135 4.68 -0.44 15.13
CA ASP A 135 4.31 -1.68 15.84
C ASP A 135 5.30 -2.82 15.53
N LEU A 136 5.86 -2.81 14.33
CA LEU A 136 6.84 -3.80 13.87
C LEU A 136 8.31 -3.42 14.14
N SER A 137 8.59 -2.29 14.75
CA SER A 137 9.96 -1.75 14.95
C SER A 137 10.90 -2.68 15.73
N ASN A 138 10.37 -3.58 16.56
CA ASN A 138 11.14 -4.61 17.28
C ASN A 138 11.42 -5.87 16.45
N ILE A 139 10.81 -6.00 15.26
CA ILE A 139 10.88 -7.19 14.41
C ILE A 139 11.60 -6.88 13.10
N ALA A 140 11.38 -5.69 12.56
CA ALA A 140 11.98 -5.22 11.32
C ALA A 140 12.36 -3.74 11.43
N THR A 141 13.41 -3.33 10.71
CA THR A 141 13.97 -1.98 10.76
C THR A 141 14.03 -1.35 9.38
N TRP A 142 13.86 -0.04 9.30
CA TRP A 142 14.12 0.72 8.09
C TRP A 142 15.58 0.62 7.67
N GLN A 143 15.81 0.57 6.38
CA GLN A 143 17.14 0.59 5.78
C GLN A 143 17.48 1.99 5.27
N SER A 144 18.75 2.28 5.10
CA SER A 144 19.27 3.59 4.67
C SER A 144 18.79 4.02 3.26
N ASP A 145 18.29 3.10 2.47
CA ASP A 145 17.67 3.37 1.18
C ASP A 145 16.17 3.67 1.28
N GLY A 146 15.60 3.69 2.48
CA GLY A 146 14.18 3.90 2.74
C GLY A 146 13.31 2.64 2.55
N SER A 147 13.89 1.45 2.47
CA SER A 147 13.12 0.20 2.45
C SER A 147 12.86 -0.33 3.86
N PHE A 148 11.72 -1.00 4.04
CA PHE A 148 11.34 -1.76 5.22
C PHE A 148 10.78 -3.08 4.75
N GLU A 149 11.31 -4.20 5.23
CA GLU A 149 10.87 -5.53 4.82
C GLU A 149 10.71 -6.46 6.02
N TYR A 150 9.62 -7.22 6.00
CA TYR A 150 9.37 -8.32 6.91
C TYR A 150 8.88 -9.55 6.14
N GLN A 151 9.35 -10.73 6.55
CA GLN A 151 8.84 -12.01 6.08
C GLN A 151 8.77 -12.99 7.27
N GLY A 152 7.60 -13.59 7.49
CA GLY A 152 7.42 -14.53 8.59
C GLY A 152 5.97 -14.89 8.85
N SER A 153 5.70 -15.35 10.07
CA SER A 153 4.36 -15.71 10.56
C SER A 153 4.17 -15.34 12.04
N ASP A 154 4.87 -14.31 12.52
CA ASP A 154 4.87 -13.93 13.93
C ASP A 154 3.50 -13.49 14.43
N ALA A 155 3.14 -13.88 15.65
CA ALA A 155 1.88 -13.49 16.28
C ALA A 155 1.75 -11.97 16.45
N ALA A 156 2.85 -11.28 16.76
CA ALA A 156 2.87 -9.82 16.89
C ALA A 156 2.51 -9.13 15.58
N VAL A 157 2.99 -9.64 14.44
CA VAL A 157 2.64 -9.12 13.11
C VAL A 157 1.17 -9.33 12.79
N ARG A 158 0.60 -10.51 13.14
CA ARG A 158 -0.83 -10.76 12.97
C ARG A 158 -1.68 -9.81 13.81
N LEU A 159 -1.28 -9.50 15.05
CA LEU A 159 -1.95 -8.53 15.89
C LEU A 159 -1.89 -7.10 15.31
N ALA A 160 -0.73 -6.69 14.81
CA ALA A 160 -0.57 -5.39 14.16
C ALA A 160 -1.44 -5.28 12.89
N LEU A 161 -1.53 -6.34 12.08
CA LEU A 161 -2.43 -6.37 10.91
C LEU A 161 -3.90 -6.39 11.30
N ALA A 162 -4.26 -7.03 12.41
CA ALA A 162 -5.64 -7.03 12.92
C ALA A 162 -6.10 -5.61 13.32
N SER A 163 -5.21 -4.75 13.83
CA SER A 163 -5.52 -3.34 14.10
C SER A 163 -5.89 -2.55 12.82
N MET A 164 -5.44 -3.02 11.67
CA MET A 164 -5.80 -2.50 10.35
C MET A 164 -7.02 -3.20 9.72
N ASN A 165 -7.78 -3.99 10.50
CA ASN A 165 -8.89 -4.83 10.04
C ASN A 165 -8.49 -5.94 9.04
N ILE A 166 -7.23 -6.35 9.05
CA ILE A 166 -6.75 -7.48 8.24
C ILE A 166 -6.67 -8.73 9.13
N GLN A 167 -7.64 -9.63 8.97
CA GLN A 167 -7.63 -10.91 9.67
C GLN A 167 -6.66 -11.87 8.99
N VAL A 168 -5.75 -12.46 9.78
CA VAL A 168 -4.70 -13.37 9.31
C VAL A 168 -4.71 -14.64 10.14
N HIS A 169 -4.84 -15.80 9.50
CA HIS A 169 -4.81 -17.11 10.17
C HIS A 169 -3.40 -17.45 10.69
N GLU A 170 -3.32 -18.35 11.67
CA GLU A 170 -2.08 -18.66 12.40
C GLU A 170 -0.94 -19.14 11.50
N ASN A 171 -1.24 -19.98 10.50
CA ASN A 171 -0.25 -20.57 9.60
C ASN A 171 0.01 -19.74 8.32
N THR A 172 -0.50 -18.50 8.26
CA THR A 172 -0.33 -17.63 7.10
C THR A 172 1.10 -17.15 6.99
N LYS A 173 1.72 -17.32 5.82
CA LYS A 173 2.98 -16.66 5.49
C LYS A 173 2.71 -15.19 5.13
N ILE A 174 3.37 -14.30 5.82
CA ILE A 174 3.19 -12.84 5.70
C ILE A 174 4.47 -12.25 5.10
N SER A 175 4.33 -11.43 4.07
CA SER A 175 5.41 -10.57 3.58
C SER A 175 4.92 -9.13 3.54
N ILE A 176 5.65 -8.24 4.22
CA ILE A 176 5.37 -6.79 4.26
C ILE A 176 6.56 -6.08 3.63
N LYS A 177 6.28 -5.13 2.75
CA LYS A 177 7.28 -4.22 2.20
C LYS A 177 6.76 -2.79 2.25
N MET A 178 7.59 -1.87 2.68
CA MET A 178 7.31 -0.44 2.62
C MET A 178 8.49 0.29 1.98
N LYS A 179 8.20 1.41 1.35
CA LYS A 179 9.21 2.30 0.80
C LYS A 179 8.93 3.72 1.28
N ALA A 180 9.96 4.38 1.76
CA ALA A 180 9.96 5.80 2.09
C ALA A 180 10.94 6.55 1.20
N ASP A 181 10.60 7.77 0.84
CA ASP A 181 11.56 8.72 0.25
C ASP A 181 12.42 9.29 1.38
N VAL A 182 13.71 8.97 1.37
CA VAL A 182 14.68 9.40 2.38
C VAL A 182 14.97 10.91 2.36
N LYS A 183 14.58 11.62 1.30
CA LYS A 183 14.74 13.07 1.20
C LYS A 183 13.62 13.82 1.90
N THR A 184 12.40 13.36 1.71
CA THR A 184 11.19 13.95 2.28
C THR A 184 10.78 13.31 3.59
N ASN A 185 11.31 12.13 3.92
CA ASN A 185 10.91 11.27 5.04
C ASN A 185 9.40 10.98 5.03
N LEU A 186 8.86 10.63 3.87
CA LEU A 186 7.46 10.28 3.69
C LEU A 186 7.35 8.86 3.11
N ILE A 187 6.38 8.09 3.59
CA ILE A 187 6.08 6.77 3.02
C ILE A 187 5.45 6.96 1.64
N GLU A 188 6.00 6.30 0.62
CA GLU A 188 5.51 6.32 -0.75
C GLU A 188 4.66 5.09 -1.09
N SER A 189 5.00 3.93 -0.50
CA SER A 189 4.28 2.70 -0.79
C SER A 189 4.29 1.71 0.36
N PHE A 190 3.25 0.88 0.36
CA PHE A 190 3.07 -0.28 1.23
C PHE A 190 2.58 -1.45 0.40
N SER A 191 3.16 -2.62 0.58
CA SER A 191 2.63 -3.86 0.06
C SER A 191 2.61 -4.95 1.11
N LEU A 192 1.52 -5.74 1.10
CA LEU A 192 1.31 -6.88 1.95
C LEU A 192 0.93 -8.07 1.09
N PHE A 193 1.64 -9.17 1.25
CA PHE A 193 1.29 -10.45 0.66
C PHE A 193 1.01 -11.46 1.78
N LEU A 194 -0.14 -12.13 1.67
CA LEU A 194 -0.58 -13.19 2.57
C LEU A 194 -0.76 -14.48 1.77
N ASN A 195 -0.15 -15.57 2.24
CA ASN A 195 -0.30 -16.89 1.65
C ASN A 195 -0.82 -17.87 2.70
N GLU A 196 -2.09 -18.21 2.59
CA GLU A 196 -2.81 -19.18 3.43
C GLU A 196 -2.74 -20.55 2.74
N GLU A 197 -1.69 -21.33 2.97
CA GLU A 197 -1.45 -22.59 2.24
C GLU A 197 -2.56 -23.60 2.45
N ASP A 198 -3.07 -23.74 3.68
CA ASP A 198 -4.13 -24.70 4.04
C ASP A 198 -5.46 -24.42 3.27
N GLU A 199 -5.80 -23.17 3.11
CA GLU A 199 -7.01 -22.72 2.39
C GLU A 199 -6.75 -22.47 0.90
N LYS A 200 -5.50 -22.56 0.45
CA LYS A 200 -5.07 -22.21 -0.93
C LYS A 200 -5.50 -20.80 -1.35
N ILE A 201 -5.41 -19.86 -0.41
CA ILE A 201 -5.77 -18.46 -0.61
C ILE A 201 -4.51 -17.61 -0.64
N GLN A 202 -4.43 -16.74 -1.63
CA GLN A 202 -3.39 -15.70 -1.72
C GLN A 202 -4.06 -14.33 -1.76
N LYS A 203 -3.61 -13.41 -0.89
CA LYS A 203 -4.07 -12.01 -0.86
C LYS A 203 -2.88 -11.09 -1.05
N THR A 204 -3.06 -10.08 -1.87
CA THR A 204 -2.07 -9.02 -2.10
C THR A 204 -2.73 -7.68 -1.92
N TYR A 205 -2.08 -6.79 -1.20
CA TYR A 205 -2.46 -5.39 -1.03
C TYR A 205 -1.29 -4.53 -1.51
N GLU A 206 -1.57 -3.59 -2.38
CA GLU A 206 -0.59 -2.60 -2.88
C GLU A 206 -1.20 -1.22 -2.67
N VAL A 207 -0.51 -0.39 -1.91
CA VAL A 207 -0.92 0.99 -1.62
C VAL A 207 0.21 1.92 -2.05
N ILE A 208 -0.15 2.96 -2.79
CA ILE A 208 0.76 4.02 -3.20
C ILE A 208 0.21 5.33 -2.67
N PHE A 209 1.07 6.09 -2.00
CA PHE A 209 0.79 7.46 -1.54
C PHE A 209 1.57 8.44 -2.41
N ASN A 210 0.90 9.46 -2.91
CA ASN A 210 1.53 10.51 -3.71
C ASN A 210 0.84 11.86 -3.54
N GLY A 211 1.38 12.91 -4.17
CA GLY A 211 0.78 14.24 -4.16
C GLY A 211 0.56 14.81 -2.75
N MET A 212 1.49 14.52 -1.83
CA MET A 212 1.44 15.04 -0.45
C MET A 212 1.33 16.55 -0.44
N ASN A 213 0.33 17.08 0.28
CA ASN A 213 0.02 18.50 0.41
C ASN A 213 -0.30 19.23 -0.93
N GLN A 214 -0.67 18.48 -1.97
CA GLN A 214 -0.93 19.02 -3.33
C GLN A 214 -2.37 18.77 -3.78
N GLN A 215 -3.23 18.21 -2.94
CA GLN A 215 -4.60 17.88 -3.31
C GLN A 215 -5.52 19.09 -3.21
N HIS A 216 -6.48 19.18 -4.13
CA HIS A 216 -7.53 20.20 -4.14
C HIS A 216 -8.87 19.57 -3.75
N LYS A 217 -9.61 20.23 -2.84
CA LYS A 217 -10.93 19.75 -2.41
C LYS A 217 -11.90 19.77 -3.59
N LYS A 218 -12.77 18.77 -3.65
CA LYS A 218 -13.90 18.70 -4.55
C LYS A 218 -15.12 19.31 -3.86
N GLU A 219 -15.91 20.06 -4.61
CA GLU A 219 -17.21 20.56 -4.14
C GLU A 219 -18.25 19.44 -4.15
N LEU A 220 -19.22 19.51 -3.22
CA LEU A 220 -20.35 18.61 -3.20
C LEU A 220 -21.24 18.84 -4.43
N PRO A 221 -21.59 17.76 -5.17
CA PRO A 221 -22.38 17.86 -6.40
C PRO A 221 -23.91 17.95 -6.17
N ILE A 222 -24.33 18.37 -4.96
CA ILE A 222 -25.73 18.39 -4.47
C ILE A 222 -26.05 19.73 -3.85
#